data_76ad53f695853b555c4cd7f4b7ec7f90
#
_entry.id   76ad53f695853b555c4cd7f4b7ec7f90
#
_cell.length_a   1.000
_cell.length_b   1.000
_cell.length_c   1.000
_cell.angle_alpha   90.00
_cell.angle_beta   90.00
_cell.angle_gamma   90.00
#
_symmetry.space_group_name_H-M   'P 1'
#
loop_
_entity.id
_entity.type
_entity.pdbx_description
1 polymer ?
#
loop_
_entity_poly.entity_id
_entity_poly.type
_entity_poly.pdbx_seq_one_letter_code
_entity_poly.pdbx_strand_id
1 'polypeptide(L)'
;EYVMVYNKTLFEENGWEVPTTYDELKELCGKIQDAGITPWFMPGADGWQHQLAFFQIGGVYEEATPGLYDALNTNQATFADNEKMLEVLNEFKELSDAGYFGEDWIGTDSTNLTNEFGDRNIAMAMANSSYIQQIKDDTGTEDEFGMFLIPLGDNTWYPTNPAGPTMFGYKGTEHEDLVKEFFNFVTTTESLQEILDNSPAYTNVDMNDDAIEQHWLPEEEE
;
A
#
# COMPACT_ATOMS: atom_id res chain seq x y z
N GLU A 1 2.75 -1.84 -5.38
CA GLU A 1 2.77 -0.60 -4.58
C GLU A 1 1.67 -0.67 -3.54
N TYR A 2 1.85 0.02 -2.41
CA TYR A 2 0.84 0.08 -1.37
C TYR A 2 0.09 1.40 -1.47
N VAL A 3 -1.23 1.31 -1.55
CA VAL A 3 -2.16 2.43 -1.58
C VAL A 3 -3.29 2.15 -0.59
N MET A 4 -4.20 3.09 -0.40
CA MET A 4 -5.39 2.82 0.35
C MET A 4 -6.39 2.08 -0.56
N VAL A 5 -6.61 0.79 -0.28
CA VAL A 5 -7.70 0.00 -0.88
C VAL A 5 -8.96 0.21 -0.06
N TYR A 6 -10.10 0.39 -0.72
CA TYR A 6 -11.38 0.59 -0.06
C TYR A 6 -12.50 -0.22 -0.73
N ASN A 7 -13.55 -0.54 0.01
CA ASN A 7 -14.75 -1.17 -0.52
C ASN A 7 -15.64 -0.11 -1.19
N LYS A 8 -15.56 -0.03 -2.53
CA LYS A 8 -16.28 0.96 -3.35
C LYS A 8 -17.79 0.80 -3.21
N THR A 9 -18.29 -0.45 -3.24
CA THR A 9 -19.72 -0.75 -3.06
C THR A 9 -20.23 -0.20 -1.73
N LEU A 10 -19.49 -0.41 -0.65
CA LEU A 10 -19.85 0.09 0.68
C LEU A 10 -19.87 1.63 0.73
N PHE A 11 -18.92 2.29 0.04
CA PHE A 11 -18.89 3.74 -0.08
C PHE A 11 -20.11 4.28 -0.81
N GLU A 12 -20.45 3.68 -1.95
CA GLU A 12 -21.63 4.08 -2.73
C GLU A 12 -22.96 3.90 -1.96
N GLU A 13 -23.12 2.76 -1.28
CA GLU A 13 -24.31 2.47 -0.46
C GLU A 13 -24.53 3.49 0.66
N ASN A 14 -23.44 4.04 1.22
CA ASN A 14 -23.49 5.00 2.34
C ASN A 14 -23.32 6.46 1.90
N GLY A 15 -23.05 6.72 0.62
CA GLY A 15 -22.80 8.07 0.11
C GLY A 15 -21.51 8.67 0.63
N TRP A 16 -20.48 7.82 0.88
CA TRP A 16 -19.15 8.27 1.26
C TRP A 16 -18.33 8.62 0.01
N GLU A 17 -17.50 9.63 0.14
CA GLU A 17 -16.62 10.10 -0.92
C GLU A 17 -15.17 9.78 -0.57
N VAL A 18 -14.35 9.52 -1.60
CA VAL A 18 -12.90 9.29 -1.44
C VAL A 18 -12.23 10.58 -0.97
N PRO A 19 -11.49 10.55 0.15
CA PRO A 19 -10.87 11.75 0.71
C PRO A 19 -9.61 12.15 -0.07
N THR A 20 -9.39 13.44 -0.23
CA THR A 20 -8.22 14.03 -0.89
C THR A 20 -7.33 14.82 0.07
N THR A 21 -7.81 15.10 1.28
CA THR A 21 -7.10 15.78 2.35
C THR A 21 -7.17 15.01 3.65
N TYR A 22 -6.28 15.33 4.60
CA TYR A 22 -6.31 14.72 5.92
C TYR A 22 -7.61 14.99 6.67
N ASP A 23 -8.14 16.21 6.61
CA ASP A 23 -9.39 16.57 7.27
C ASP A 23 -10.58 15.77 6.72
N GLU A 24 -10.64 15.57 5.39
CA GLU A 24 -11.65 14.74 4.75
C GLU A 24 -11.53 13.26 5.16
N LEU A 25 -10.30 12.72 5.25
CA LEU A 25 -10.06 11.36 5.75
C LEU A 25 -10.58 11.19 7.18
N LYS A 26 -10.28 12.13 8.05
CA LYS A 26 -10.72 12.09 9.44
C LYS A 26 -12.24 12.16 9.57
N GLU A 27 -12.90 13.05 8.80
CA GLU A 27 -14.36 13.15 8.75
C GLU A 27 -14.98 11.85 8.22
N LEU A 28 -14.40 11.27 7.18
CA LEU A 28 -14.84 9.99 6.62
C LEU A 28 -14.71 8.85 7.63
N CYS A 29 -13.58 8.75 8.31
CA CYS A 29 -13.37 7.75 9.36
C CYS A 29 -14.44 7.84 10.46
N GLY A 30 -14.81 9.06 10.86
CA GLY A 30 -15.90 9.26 11.81
C GLY A 30 -17.25 8.72 11.31
N LYS A 31 -17.61 9.01 10.06
CA LYS A 31 -18.85 8.52 9.43
C LYS A 31 -18.88 6.99 9.34
N ILE A 32 -17.75 6.37 8.98
CA ILE A 32 -17.64 4.91 8.89
C ILE A 32 -17.77 4.28 10.27
N GLN A 33 -17.10 4.84 11.29
CA GLN A 33 -17.19 4.37 12.68
C GLN A 33 -18.63 4.49 13.22
N ASP A 34 -19.32 5.59 12.93
CA ASP A 34 -20.73 5.79 13.31
C ASP A 34 -21.66 4.75 12.66
N ALA A 35 -21.30 4.21 11.51
CA ALA A 35 -22.00 3.10 10.87
C ALA A 35 -21.66 1.72 11.48
N GLY A 36 -20.77 1.66 12.48
CA GLY A 36 -20.38 0.44 13.16
C GLY A 36 -19.34 -0.39 12.42
N ILE A 37 -18.61 0.22 11.49
CA ILE A 37 -17.58 -0.41 10.65
C ILE A 37 -16.22 0.16 11.07
N THR A 38 -15.16 -0.68 11.08
CA THR A 38 -13.79 -0.19 11.30
C THR A 38 -13.34 0.62 10.07
N PRO A 39 -13.00 1.92 10.25
CA PRO A 39 -12.66 2.76 9.12
C PRO A 39 -11.41 2.29 8.36
N TRP A 40 -10.34 2.07 9.08
CA TRP A 40 -9.04 1.70 8.51
C TRP A 40 -8.48 0.48 9.25
N PHE A 41 -8.44 -0.66 8.59
CA PHE A 41 -7.82 -1.84 9.16
C PHE A 41 -6.29 -1.65 9.24
N MET A 42 -5.77 -1.67 10.47
CA MET A 42 -4.35 -1.52 10.75
C MET A 42 -3.83 -2.75 11.49
N PRO A 43 -3.09 -3.65 10.82
CA PRO A 43 -2.52 -4.83 11.46
C PRO A 43 -1.22 -4.49 12.19
N GLY A 44 -1.32 -3.91 13.39
CA GLY A 44 -0.18 -3.42 14.16
C GLY A 44 0.76 -4.53 14.67
N ALA A 45 0.25 -5.76 14.86
CA ALA A 45 1.06 -6.90 15.28
C ALA A 45 2.12 -7.31 14.24
N ASP A 46 1.88 -7.05 12.97
CA ASP A 46 2.83 -7.37 11.88
C ASP A 46 4.09 -6.51 11.89
N GLY A 47 4.11 -5.45 12.69
CA GLY A 47 5.29 -4.60 12.92
C GLY A 47 5.75 -3.74 11.74
N TRP A 48 5.52 -4.18 10.51
CA TRP A 48 5.92 -3.47 9.30
C TRP A 48 4.77 -2.67 8.64
N GLN A 49 3.53 -3.07 8.87
CA GLN A 49 2.35 -2.50 8.20
C GLN A 49 2.17 -1.00 8.49
N HIS A 50 2.33 -0.59 9.75
CA HIS A 50 2.14 0.82 10.11
C HIS A 50 3.19 1.77 9.53
N GLN A 51 4.35 1.27 9.10
CA GLN A 51 5.34 2.10 8.41
C GLN A 51 4.91 2.49 6.98
N LEU A 52 3.99 1.71 6.36
CA LEU A 52 3.55 1.96 5.00
C LEU A 52 2.96 3.36 4.82
N ALA A 53 2.14 3.80 5.78
CA ALA A 53 1.56 5.13 5.79
C ALA A 53 2.60 6.26 5.71
N PHE A 54 3.81 6.04 6.25
CA PHE A 54 4.90 7.01 6.22
C PHE A 54 5.76 6.92 4.97
N PHE A 55 6.00 5.72 4.45
CA PHE A 55 6.85 5.54 3.28
C PHE A 55 6.15 5.89 1.97
N GLN A 56 4.85 5.66 1.88
CA GLN A 56 4.10 5.92 0.66
C GLN A 56 3.93 7.42 0.35
N ILE A 57 4.12 8.27 1.34
CA ILE A 57 4.03 9.74 1.19
C ILE A 57 5.40 10.43 1.17
N GLY A 58 6.45 9.69 0.81
CA GLY A 58 7.82 10.23 0.78
C GLY A 58 7.98 11.49 -0.06
N GLY A 59 7.20 11.64 -1.13
CA GLY A 59 7.18 12.84 -1.96
C GLY A 59 6.80 14.11 -1.20
N VAL A 60 5.87 14.01 -0.25
CA VAL A 60 5.45 15.15 0.59
C VAL A 60 6.61 15.68 1.44
N TYR A 61 7.42 14.79 2.00
CA TYR A 61 8.57 15.18 2.81
C TYR A 61 9.66 15.86 1.99
N GLU A 62 9.96 15.31 0.81
CA GLU A 62 10.98 15.86 -0.08
C GLU A 62 10.54 17.19 -0.69
N GLU A 63 9.24 17.36 -1.00
CA GLU A 63 8.68 18.64 -1.45
C GLU A 63 8.77 19.72 -0.37
N ALA A 64 8.39 19.35 0.88
CA ALA A 64 8.46 20.27 2.01
C ALA A 64 9.90 20.63 2.41
N THR A 65 10.84 19.72 2.22
CA THR A 65 12.26 19.88 2.58
C THR A 65 13.14 19.28 1.49
N PRO A 66 13.41 20.00 0.39
CA PRO A 66 14.23 19.49 -0.71
C PRO A 66 15.62 19.04 -0.27
N GLY A 67 16.02 17.84 -0.68
CA GLY A 67 17.28 17.20 -0.28
C GLY A 67 17.23 16.48 1.07
N LEU A 68 16.04 16.30 1.65
CA LEU A 68 15.86 15.66 2.95
C LEU A 68 16.44 14.26 3.00
N TYR A 69 16.17 13.42 1.99
CA TYR A 69 16.64 12.04 1.96
C TYR A 69 18.17 11.94 1.89
N ASP A 70 18.82 12.82 1.13
CA ASP A 70 20.29 12.89 1.11
C ASP A 70 20.84 13.33 2.46
N ALA A 71 20.19 14.28 3.12
CA ALA A 71 20.58 14.75 4.44
C ALA A 71 20.41 13.66 5.51
N LEU A 72 19.31 12.89 5.48
CA LEU A 72 19.08 11.73 6.35
C LEU A 72 20.13 10.64 6.12
N ASN A 73 20.40 10.28 4.86
CA ASN A 73 21.38 9.26 4.50
C ASN A 73 22.81 9.61 4.90
N THR A 74 23.13 10.90 4.97
CA THR A 74 24.44 11.41 5.37
C THR A 74 24.51 11.87 6.84
N ASN A 75 23.47 11.61 7.63
CA ASN A 75 23.34 12.02 9.03
C ASN A 75 23.43 13.55 9.24
N GLN A 76 23.01 14.33 8.27
CA GLN A 76 22.91 15.80 8.36
C GLN A 76 21.53 16.29 8.81
N ALA A 77 20.54 15.39 8.83
CA ALA A 77 19.20 15.62 9.35
C ALA A 77 18.74 14.43 10.19
N THR A 78 17.72 14.62 11.00
CA THR A 78 17.00 13.56 11.72
C THR A 78 15.51 13.63 11.42
N PHE A 79 14.79 12.53 11.58
CA PHE A 79 13.32 12.51 11.43
C PHE A 79 12.64 13.47 12.41
N ALA A 80 13.16 13.58 13.64
CA ALA A 80 12.58 14.41 14.69
C ALA A 80 12.69 15.93 14.44
N ASP A 81 13.62 16.34 13.59
CA ASP A 81 13.83 17.75 13.25
C ASP A 81 13.01 18.20 12.01
N ASN A 82 12.29 17.27 11.36
CA ASN A 82 11.49 17.57 10.20
C ASN A 82 10.02 17.82 10.57
N GLU A 83 9.56 19.07 10.38
CA GLU A 83 8.22 19.51 10.77
C GLU A 83 7.11 18.73 10.04
N LYS A 84 7.28 18.45 8.74
CA LYS A 84 6.27 17.70 7.95
C LYS A 84 6.18 16.24 8.39
N MET A 85 7.30 15.59 8.72
CA MET A 85 7.28 14.24 9.28
C MET A 85 6.61 14.19 10.65
N LEU A 86 6.83 15.20 11.49
CA LEU A 86 6.15 15.30 12.79
C LEU A 86 4.65 15.57 12.63
N GLU A 87 4.25 16.41 11.65
CA GLU A 87 2.85 16.64 11.31
C GLU A 87 2.14 15.31 10.96
N VAL A 88 2.67 14.57 9.99
CA VAL A 88 2.10 13.29 9.55
C VAL A 88 2.07 12.25 10.69
N LEU A 89 3.10 12.22 11.53
CA LEU A 89 3.11 11.33 12.70
C LEU A 89 2.01 11.70 13.71
N ASN A 90 1.74 12.99 13.88
CA ASN A 90 0.65 13.45 14.74
C ASN A 90 -0.73 13.15 14.13
N GLU A 91 -0.91 13.30 12.82
CA GLU A 91 -2.13 12.92 12.12
C GLU A 91 -2.41 11.42 12.30
N PHE A 92 -1.41 10.56 12.07
CA PHE A 92 -1.54 9.12 12.29
C PHE A 92 -1.89 8.79 13.74
N LYS A 93 -1.23 9.45 14.70
CA LYS A 93 -1.54 9.30 16.11
C LYS A 93 -2.97 9.73 16.44
N GLU A 94 -3.45 10.83 15.86
CA GLU A 94 -4.81 11.32 16.05
C GLU A 94 -5.85 10.30 15.56
N LEU A 95 -5.64 9.68 14.38
CA LEU A 95 -6.50 8.61 13.87
C LEU A 95 -6.52 7.39 14.80
N SER A 96 -5.35 7.03 15.36
CA SER A 96 -5.24 5.94 16.34
C SER A 96 -5.95 6.28 17.64
N ASP A 97 -5.75 7.48 18.19
CA ASP A 97 -6.38 7.93 19.43
C ASP A 97 -7.91 8.02 19.31
N ALA A 98 -8.41 8.32 18.09
CA ALA A 98 -9.84 8.33 17.79
C ALA A 98 -10.45 6.91 17.65
N GLY A 99 -9.61 5.86 17.65
CA GLY A 99 -10.06 4.47 17.52
C GLY A 99 -10.37 4.04 16.09
N TYR A 100 -9.94 4.79 15.08
CA TYR A 100 -10.26 4.51 13.68
C TYR A 100 -9.54 3.28 13.12
N PHE A 101 -8.55 2.75 13.83
CA PHE A 101 -7.85 1.50 13.46
C PHE A 101 -8.49 0.23 14.07
N GLY A 102 -9.58 0.37 14.81
CA GLY A 102 -10.21 -0.70 15.56
C GLY A 102 -9.69 -0.81 16.99
N GLU A 103 -10.44 -1.51 17.88
CA GLU A 103 -10.18 -1.53 19.32
C GLU A 103 -8.85 -2.21 19.70
N ASP A 104 -8.43 -3.25 18.98
CA ASP A 104 -7.21 -4.05 19.27
C ASP A 104 -6.24 -4.08 18.11
N TRP A 105 -6.09 -2.96 17.41
CA TRP A 105 -5.25 -2.88 16.20
C TRP A 105 -3.78 -3.26 16.46
N ILE A 106 -3.25 -2.99 17.67
CA ILE A 106 -1.87 -3.34 18.04
C ILE A 106 -1.67 -4.85 18.09
N GLY A 107 -2.70 -5.60 18.53
CA GLY A 107 -2.68 -7.07 18.62
C GLY A 107 -3.18 -7.78 17.36
N THR A 108 -3.72 -7.04 16.40
CA THR A 108 -4.28 -7.59 15.16
C THR A 108 -3.17 -7.77 14.11
N ASP A 109 -3.17 -8.90 13.42
CA ASP A 109 -2.29 -9.19 12.27
C ASP A 109 -3.07 -9.16 10.93
N SER A 110 -2.34 -9.23 9.81
CA SER A 110 -2.93 -9.15 8.47
C SER A 110 -3.56 -10.46 7.96
N THR A 111 -3.49 -11.54 8.73
CA THR A 111 -3.92 -12.88 8.28
C THR A 111 -5.41 -12.90 7.88
N ASN A 112 -6.22 -12.05 8.48
CA ASN A 112 -7.66 -12.02 8.27
C ASN A 112 -8.16 -10.87 7.37
N LEU A 113 -7.25 -10.10 6.78
CA LEU A 113 -7.58 -8.88 6.03
C LEU A 113 -8.61 -9.12 4.92
N THR A 114 -8.45 -10.19 4.14
CA THR A 114 -9.38 -10.49 3.04
C THR A 114 -10.78 -10.82 3.54
N ASN A 115 -10.90 -11.59 4.63
CA ASN A 115 -12.18 -11.92 5.24
C ASN A 115 -12.85 -10.68 5.87
N GLU A 116 -12.08 -9.81 6.53
CA GLU A 116 -12.62 -8.58 7.13
C GLU A 116 -13.23 -7.65 6.06
N PHE A 117 -12.63 -7.58 4.87
CA PHE A 117 -13.22 -6.90 3.72
C PHE A 117 -14.48 -7.62 3.21
N GLY A 118 -14.41 -8.95 3.01
CA GLY A 118 -15.52 -9.74 2.50
C GLY A 118 -16.75 -9.72 3.41
N ASP A 119 -16.52 -9.70 4.72
CA ASP A 119 -17.56 -9.59 5.74
C ASP A 119 -18.05 -8.15 5.98
N ARG A 120 -17.45 -7.16 5.27
CA ARG A 120 -17.75 -5.73 5.41
C ARG A 120 -17.52 -5.19 6.84
N ASN A 121 -16.60 -5.79 7.58
CA ASN A 121 -16.23 -5.34 8.93
C ASN A 121 -15.29 -4.14 8.90
N ILE A 122 -14.60 -3.94 7.77
CA ILE A 122 -13.66 -2.85 7.53
C ILE A 122 -14.01 -2.13 6.23
N ALA A 123 -13.71 -0.85 6.17
CA ALA A 123 -13.97 -0.05 4.97
C ALA A 123 -12.72 0.15 4.10
N MET A 124 -11.54 0.30 4.74
CA MET A 124 -10.28 0.65 4.07
C MET A 124 -9.10 -0.08 4.71
N ALA A 125 -8.05 -0.33 3.93
CA ALA A 125 -6.74 -0.82 4.41
C ALA A 125 -5.62 -0.41 3.47
N MET A 126 -4.41 -0.21 4.00
CA MET A 126 -3.20 -0.10 3.18
C MET A 126 -2.83 -1.46 2.61
N ALA A 127 -2.97 -1.62 1.32
CA ALA A 127 -2.66 -2.85 0.62
C ALA A 127 -2.10 -2.57 -0.78
N ASN A 128 -1.53 -3.57 -1.42
CA ASN A 128 -1.21 -3.47 -2.84
C ASN A 128 -2.43 -3.91 -3.69
N SER A 129 -2.45 -3.53 -4.96
CA SER A 129 -3.56 -3.80 -5.88
C SER A 129 -3.91 -5.28 -6.00
N SER A 130 -2.94 -6.19 -5.85
CA SER A 130 -3.19 -7.63 -5.92
C SER A 130 -4.10 -8.17 -4.81
N TYR A 131 -4.24 -7.43 -3.70
CA TYR A 131 -5.17 -7.80 -2.64
C TYR A 131 -6.64 -7.73 -3.08
N ILE A 132 -7.00 -6.86 -4.04
CA ILE A 132 -8.37 -6.79 -4.56
C ILE A 132 -8.78 -8.13 -5.15
N GLN A 133 -7.93 -8.71 -6.00
CA GLN A 133 -8.21 -10.04 -6.56
C GLN A 133 -8.22 -11.12 -5.46
N GLN A 134 -7.30 -11.06 -4.53
CA GLN A 134 -7.24 -12.01 -3.42
C GLN A 134 -8.50 -11.93 -2.53
N ILE A 135 -9.02 -10.74 -2.24
CA ILE A 135 -10.29 -10.59 -1.50
C ILE A 135 -11.43 -11.30 -2.24
N LYS A 136 -11.56 -11.09 -3.55
CA LYS A 136 -12.60 -11.73 -4.37
C LYS A 136 -12.44 -13.25 -4.40
N ASP A 137 -11.23 -13.76 -4.54
CA ASP A 137 -10.94 -15.20 -4.60
C ASP A 137 -11.18 -15.89 -3.25
N ASP A 138 -10.76 -15.26 -2.15
CA ASP A 138 -10.85 -15.88 -0.82
C ASP A 138 -12.28 -15.86 -0.27
N THR A 139 -13.06 -14.82 -0.60
CA THR A 139 -14.38 -14.59 0.04
C THR A 139 -15.57 -14.82 -0.89
N GLY A 140 -15.33 -14.80 -2.20
CA GLY A 140 -16.40 -14.86 -3.19
C GLY A 140 -17.32 -13.62 -3.20
N THR A 141 -16.89 -12.51 -2.61
CA THR A 141 -17.66 -11.27 -2.60
C THR A 141 -17.86 -10.72 -4.01
N GLU A 142 -19.04 -10.15 -4.25
CA GLU A 142 -19.35 -9.41 -5.48
C GLU A 142 -19.12 -7.90 -5.33
N ASP A 143 -18.62 -7.45 -4.17
CA ASP A 143 -18.31 -6.05 -3.94
C ASP A 143 -17.20 -5.57 -4.89
N GLU A 144 -17.34 -4.33 -5.31
CA GLU A 144 -16.31 -3.62 -6.04
C GLU A 144 -15.37 -2.90 -5.06
N PHE A 145 -14.10 -2.84 -5.44
CA PHE A 145 -13.06 -2.18 -4.67
C PHE A 145 -12.44 -1.09 -5.52
N GLY A 146 -11.89 -0.10 -4.87
CA GLY A 146 -11.14 0.98 -5.50
C GLY A 146 -9.87 1.28 -4.71
N MET A 147 -9.08 2.20 -5.25
CA MET A 147 -7.83 2.63 -4.65
C MET A 147 -7.73 4.14 -4.63
N PHE A 148 -7.07 4.68 -3.62
CA PHE A 148 -6.74 6.10 -3.56
C PHE A 148 -5.44 6.35 -2.82
N LEU A 149 -4.86 7.53 -3.06
CA LEU A 149 -3.65 7.96 -2.35
C LEU A 149 -3.98 8.27 -0.90
N ILE A 150 -3.17 7.76 0.03
CA ILE A 150 -3.35 8.11 1.43
C ILE A 150 -3.12 9.62 1.62
N PRO A 151 -4.10 10.39 2.14
CA PRO A 151 -4.01 11.85 2.18
C PRO A 151 -3.38 12.40 3.46
N LEU A 152 -2.50 11.64 4.13
CA LEU A 152 -1.72 12.15 5.25
C LEU A 152 -0.76 13.25 4.75
N GLY A 153 -0.67 14.35 5.49
CA GLY A 153 0.11 15.52 5.09
C GLY A 153 -0.37 16.16 3.79
N ASP A 154 -1.65 15.95 3.43
CA ASP A 154 -2.28 16.40 2.17
C ASP A 154 -1.53 15.87 0.94
N ASN A 155 -1.18 14.59 0.98
CA ASN A 155 -0.39 13.92 -0.05
C ASN A 155 -1.09 13.89 -1.42
N THR A 156 -0.35 14.30 -2.45
CA THR A 156 -0.74 14.23 -3.86
C THR A 156 0.23 13.39 -4.70
N TRP A 157 1.22 12.76 -4.06
CA TRP A 157 2.25 11.99 -4.73
C TRP A 157 1.89 10.51 -4.80
N TYR A 158 2.03 9.93 -5.99
CA TYR A 158 1.94 8.48 -6.13
C TYR A 158 3.14 7.80 -5.45
N PRO A 159 2.88 6.75 -4.69
CA PRO A 159 3.96 5.98 -4.09
C PRO A 159 4.79 5.32 -5.20
N THR A 160 6.09 5.40 -5.08
CA THR A 160 7.01 4.67 -5.94
C THR A 160 7.83 3.70 -5.09
N ASN A 161 7.88 2.46 -5.51
CA ASN A 161 8.79 1.47 -4.91
C ASN A 161 9.89 1.13 -5.93
N PRO A 162 10.98 1.91 -5.97
CA PRO A 162 12.03 1.70 -6.96
C PRO A 162 12.80 0.39 -6.73
N ALA A 163 12.67 -0.20 -5.54
CA ALA A 163 13.38 -1.43 -5.21
C ALA A 163 12.66 -2.70 -5.65
N GLY A 164 11.32 -2.67 -5.81
CA GLY A 164 10.51 -3.83 -6.18
C GLY A 164 10.80 -5.11 -5.38
N PRO A 165 10.27 -6.25 -5.74
CA PRO A 165 10.68 -7.54 -5.22
C PRO A 165 12.13 -7.80 -5.60
N THR A 166 13.02 -7.96 -4.61
CA THR A 166 14.44 -8.14 -4.84
C THR A 166 14.83 -9.58 -4.53
N MET A 167 15.50 -10.24 -5.49
CA MET A 167 16.08 -11.55 -5.30
C MET A 167 17.57 -11.45 -5.03
N PHE A 168 18.05 -12.24 -4.06
CA PHE A 168 19.46 -12.30 -3.67
C PHE A 168 20.01 -13.70 -3.82
N GLY A 169 21.19 -13.81 -4.42
CA GLY A 169 21.99 -15.03 -4.38
C GLY A 169 22.85 -15.07 -3.13
N TYR A 170 22.84 -16.20 -2.40
CA TYR A 170 23.74 -16.37 -1.25
C TYR A 170 25.19 -16.44 -1.73
N LYS A 171 26.04 -15.51 -1.29
CA LYS A 171 27.46 -15.40 -1.71
C LYS A 171 28.29 -16.64 -1.41
N GLY A 172 27.92 -17.44 -0.40
CA GLY A 172 28.63 -18.67 0.00
C GLY A 172 28.07 -19.94 -0.65
N THR A 173 27.24 -19.85 -1.70
CA THR A 173 26.71 -21.03 -2.41
C THR A 173 27.82 -21.72 -3.21
N GLU A 174 27.80 -23.04 -3.24
CA GLU A 174 28.63 -23.86 -4.15
C GLU A 174 28.03 -23.94 -5.57
N HIS A 175 26.82 -23.32 -5.79
CA HIS A 175 26.06 -23.39 -7.04
C HIS A 175 25.86 -22.00 -7.66
N GLU A 176 26.90 -21.15 -7.66
CA GLU A 176 26.83 -19.79 -8.19
C GLU A 176 26.32 -19.72 -9.62
N ASP A 177 26.75 -20.68 -10.48
CA ASP A 177 26.34 -20.72 -11.87
C ASP A 177 24.84 -21.03 -12.02
N LEU A 178 24.28 -21.91 -11.18
CA LEU A 178 22.84 -22.19 -11.17
C LEU A 178 22.01 -20.99 -10.67
N VAL A 179 22.51 -20.24 -9.71
CA VAL A 179 21.88 -19.00 -9.25
C VAL A 179 21.83 -17.97 -10.38
N LYS A 180 22.92 -17.80 -11.12
CA LYS A 180 22.96 -16.90 -12.29
C LYS A 180 22.02 -17.38 -13.40
N GLU A 181 21.98 -18.67 -13.68
CA GLU A 181 21.08 -19.27 -14.66
C GLU A 181 19.61 -19.04 -14.27
N PHE A 182 19.28 -19.24 -12.99
CA PHE A 182 17.93 -18.95 -12.47
C PHE A 182 17.56 -17.47 -12.63
N PHE A 183 18.44 -16.54 -12.27
CA PHE A 183 18.17 -15.12 -12.45
C PHE A 183 17.98 -14.75 -13.92
N ASN A 184 18.79 -15.30 -14.80
CA ASN A 184 18.61 -15.09 -16.24
C ASN A 184 17.29 -15.66 -16.73
N PHE A 185 16.88 -16.84 -16.26
CA PHE A 185 15.61 -17.46 -16.61
C PHE A 185 14.40 -16.61 -16.19
N VAL A 186 14.33 -16.19 -14.92
CA VAL A 186 13.17 -15.42 -14.41
C VAL A 186 13.06 -14.01 -14.98
N THR A 187 14.13 -13.50 -15.62
CA THR A 187 14.16 -12.18 -16.28
C THR A 187 14.01 -12.27 -17.80
N THR A 188 13.73 -13.46 -18.36
CA THR A 188 13.39 -13.56 -19.78
C THR A 188 12.03 -12.95 -20.06
N THR A 189 11.83 -12.41 -21.26
CA THR A 189 10.52 -11.88 -21.70
C THR A 189 9.40 -12.90 -21.51
N GLU A 190 9.64 -14.18 -21.86
CA GLU A 190 8.68 -15.26 -21.71
C GLU A 190 8.28 -15.50 -20.25
N SER A 191 9.27 -15.56 -19.34
CA SER A 191 8.98 -15.76 -17.90
C SER A 191 8.27 -14.57 -17.27
N LEU A 192 8.65 -13.35 -17.67
CA LEU A 192 8.00 -12.12 -17.19
C LEU A 192 6.55 -12.03 -17.69
N GLN A 193 6.30 -12.38 -18.97
CA GLN A 193 4.95 -12.41 -19.49
C GLN A 193 4.08 -13.45 -18.75
N GLU A 194 4.60 -14.65 -18.50
CA GLU A 194 3.89 -15.67 -17.73
C GLU A 194 3.55 -15.22 -16.32
N ILE A 195 4.45 -14.45 -15.66
CA ILE A 195 4.17 -13.87 -14.36
C ILE A 195 3.02 -12.86 -14.44
N LEU A 196 3.05 -11.97 -15.43
CA LEU A 196 2.02 -10.94 -15.63
C LEU A 196 0.65 -11.56 -15.98
N ASP A 197 0.62 -12.60 -16.82
CA ASP A 197 -0.61 -13.29 -17.20
C ASP A 197 -1.29 -14.00 -16.02
N ASN A 198 -0.50 -14.37 -14.99
CA ASN A 198 -0.99 -15.10 -13.82
C ASN A 198 -1.04 -14.28 -12.53
N SER A 199 -0.63 -13.02 -12.59
CA SER A 199 -0.63 -12.11 -11.44
C SER A 199 -0.87 -10.69 -11.91
N PRO A 200 -1.82 -9.95 -11.34
CA PRO A 200 -2.01 -8.54 -11.62
C PRO A 200 -0.86 -7.73 -10.97
N ALA A 201 0.31 -7.84 -11.55
CA ALA A 201 1.50 -7.13 -11.14
C ALA A 201 2.19 -6.59 -12.38
N TYR A 202 2.80 -5.43 -12.26
CA TYR A 202 3.67 -4.92 -13.32
C TYR A 202 5.13 -5.27 -13.01
N THR A 203 5.93 -5.39 -14.05
CA THR A 203 7.36 -5.62 -13.90
C THR A 203 8.13 -4.30 -13.79
N ASN A 204 9.13 -4.27 -12.90
CA ASN A 204 10.11 -3.18 -12.81
C ASN A 204 11.33 -3.43 -13.72
N VAL A 205 11.31 -4.48 -14.53
CA VAL A 205 12.38 -4.76 -15.48
C VAL A 205 12.21 -3.82 -16.66
N ASP A 206 13.26 -3.05 -16.97
CA ASP A 206 13.29 -2.19 -18.17
C ASP A 206 13.33 -3.08 -19.41
N MET A 207 12.18 -3.29 -20.00
CA MET A 207 11.96 -4.06 -21.20
C MET A 207 11.47 -3.13 -22.31
N ASN A 208 11.76 -3.48 -23.56
CA ASN A 208 11.14 -2.79 -24.68
C ASN A 208 9.62 -2.90 -24.57
N ASP A 209 8.92 -1.79 -24.58
CA ASP A 209 7.47 -1.67 -24.36
C ASP A 209 6.63 -2.62 -25.24
N ASP A 210 7.14 -2.98 -26.42
CA ASP A 210 6.49 -3.91 -27.35
C ASP A 210 6.71 -5.40 -27.01
N ALA A 211 7.51 -5.72 -25.99
CA ALA A 211 7.91 -7.10 -25.67
C ALA A 211 7.01 -7.77 -24.63
N ILE A 212 6.28 -6.99 -23.81
CA ILE A 212 5.44 -7.47 -22.73
C ILE A 212 4.07 -6.80 -22.80
N GLU A 213 3.01 -7.60 -22.75
CA GLU A 213 1.64 -7.13 -22.61
C GLU A 213 1.28 -7.10 -21.12
N GLN A 214 0.91 -5.92 -20.61
CA GLN A 214 0.45 -5.76 -19.23
C GLN A 214 -1.07 -5.83 -19.18
N HIS A 215 -1.58 -6.56 -18.18
CA HIS A 215 -3.00 -6.70 -17.92
C HIS A 215 -3.33 -5.96 -16.62
N TRP A 216 -3.99 -4.81 -16.77
CA TRP A 216 -4.43 -4.01 -15.64
C TRP A 216 -5.75 -4.55 -15.10
N LEU A 217 -5.92 -4.52 -13.78
CA LEU A 217 -7.26 -4.67 -13.20
C LEU A 217 -8.09 -3.42 -13.54
N PRO A 218 -9.42 -3.56 -13.71
CA PRO A 218 -10.27 -2.38 -13.99
C PRO A 218 -10.11 -1.27 -12.96
N GLU A 219 -9.84 -1.62 -11.71
CA GLU A 219 -9.63 -0.70 -10.60
C GLU A 219 -8.26 0.04 -10.66
N GLU A 220 -7.35 -0.41 -11.52
CA GLU A 220 -6.04 0.21 -11.73
C GLU A 220 -6.03 1.18 -12.93
N GLU A 221 -7.07 1.18 -13.75
CA GLU A 221 -7.23 2.08 -14.91
C GLU A 221 -7.86 3.44 -14.54
N GLU A 222 -8.45 3.57 -13.34
CA GLU A 222 -9.07 4.78 -12.82
C GLU A 222 -8.04 5.67 -12.09
#